data_3c5800d842dbc10e506f9242d69648b8
#
_entry.id   3c5800d842dbc10e506f9242d69648b8
#
_cell.length_a   1.000
_cell.length_b   1.000
_cell.length_c   1.000
_cell.angle_alpha   90.00
_cell.angle_beta   90.00
_cell.angle_gamma   90.00
#
_symmetry.space_group_name_H-M   'P 1'
#
loop_
_entity.id
_entity.type
_entity.pdbx_description
1 polymer ?
#
loop_
_entity_poly.entity_id
_entity_poly.type
_entity_poly.pdbx_seq_one_letter_code
_entity_poly.pdbx_strand_id
1 'polypeptide(L)'
;MIRLDLERESTTPLFEQIASAFRERIMSGLLHEGTALPTERDLAKRLGVNRSTVVRAYGELKADGFVEARVGRGTVVAAVEGEGGGIPRGVEPLEWDSLFSPDAGSCGDLFSEMMSVNGREGVISFASGFPDPDLFPAEVFSGLERDLSAADRRAQFLPSPVEGFGPLRESVSELLSDRGIDASSRDVMILSGSQQGLDFAARTFLSPGDIVLTEKSTFFGALEIFRTSGVRVVGIPMDRDGMRTDLLESAIRRHNPRLIYTLPTFQNPTGITMSLERRHELLGAASRFGVPVLEDDPYGELRYGGSPVPPLKALDPCGCVIYLSSFSKVLFLGFRVGFVAAPAPVIERFSRLKQMTDLHVNTPAQILLDRFLRGGHYAPHLDRVRAAYRRKRDRLSEALSRYRSRIGWDWDLPDGGYYLWCSLPGFFPMRAFTAKSSENRVAFLPGPAFCADGTPRQNRIRLNFTHVPETDIEEGARRLARAAEKARENGSGETAFADGQEPIV
;
A
#
# COMPACT_ATOMS: atom_id res chain seq x y z
N MET A 1 -11.26 37.33 -43.72
CA MET A 1 -10.99 38.77 -43.99
C MET A 1 -10.44 39.37 -42.70
N ILE A 2 -9.18 39.87 -42.71
CA ILE A 2 -8.51 40.33 -41.47
C ILE A 2 -9.10 41.71 -41.09
N ARG A 3 -9.83 41.75 -39.99
CA ARG A 3 -10.32 42.99 -39.37
C ARG A 3 -9.39 43.39 -38.24
N LEU A 4 -8.82 44.60 -38.28
CA LEU A 4 -8.01 45.16 -37.21
C LEU A 4 -8.70 46.45 -36.74
N ASP A 5 -9.04 46.52 -35.46
CA ASP A 5 -9.59 47.73 -34.86
C ASP A 5 -8.42 48.51 -34.26
N LEU A 6 -8.19 49.75 -34.80
CA LEU A 6 -7.09 50.59 -34.38
C LEU A 6 -7.62 51.75 -33.51
N GLU A 7 -7.02 51.94 -32.34
CA GLU A 7 -7.32 53.04 -31.44
C GLU A 7 -6.46 54.25 -31.77
N ARG A 8 -7.04 55.21 -32.48
CA ARG A 8 -6.32 56.41 -32.97
C ARG A 8 -5.94 57.40 -31.87
N GLU A 9 -6.62 57.37 -30.72
CA GLU A 9 -6.35 58.23 -29.56
C GLU A 9 -5.45 57.58 -28.52
N SER A 10 -4.99 56.32 -28.76
CA SER A 10 -4.07 55.63 -27.90
C SER A 10 -2.66 56.24 -27.95
N THR A 11 -1.94 56.17 -26.84
CA THR A 11 -0.52 56.53 -26.76
C THR A 11 0.39 55.58 -27.53
N THR A 12 -0.10 54.37 -27.88
CA THR A 12 0.63 53.37 -28.65
C THR A 12 0.60 53.72 -30.13
N PRO A 13 1.75 53.84 -30.80
CA PRO A 13 1.83 54.17 -32.23
C PRO A 13 1.04 53.16 -33.09
N LEU A 14 0.38 53.66 -34.15
CA LEU A 14 -0.45 52.81 -35.02
C LEU A 14 0.32 51.67 -35.68
N PHE A 15 1.61 51.80 -35.96
CA PHE A 15 2.41 50.70 -36.50
C PHE A 15 2.63 49.58 -35.49
N GLU A 16 2.79 49.93 -34.19
CA GLU A 16 2.93 48.93 -33.12
C GLU A 16 1.59 48.19 -32.87
N GLN A 17 0.46 48.90 -32.93
CA GLN A 17 -0.84 48.25 -32.84
C GLN A 17 -1.07 47.27 -33.96
N ILE A 18 -0.68 47.61 -35.21
CA ILE A 18 -0.79 46.72 -36.36
C ILE A 18 0.15 45.52 -36.18
N ALA A 19 1.39 45.71 -35.77
CA ALA A 19 2.35 44.64 -35.55
C ALA A 19 1.86 43.71 -34.43
N SER A 20 1.42 44.23 -33.30
CA SER A 20 0.90 43.42 -32.18
C SER A 20 -0.32 42.61 -32.55
N ALA A 21 -1.25 43.21 -33.30
CA ALA A 21 -2.46 42.47 -33.74
C ALA A 21 -2.17 41.35 -34.74
N PHE A 22 -1.13 41.44 -35.57
CA PHE A 22 -0.66 40.33 -36.42
C PHE A 22 0.10 39.33 -35.60
N ARG A 23 0.98 39.74 -34.67
CA ARG A 23 1.73 38.87 -33.77
C ARG A 23 0.79 37.95 -32.97
N GLU A 24 -0.23 38.51 -32.35
CA GLU A 24 -1.26 37.75 -31.63
C GLU A 24 -1.95 36.72 -32.49
N ARG A 25 -2.31 37.06 -33.74
CA ARG A 25 -2.99 36.15 -34.65
C ARG A 25 -2.09 35.02 -35.17
N ILE A 26 -0.79 35.29 -35.32
CA ILE A 26 0.19 34.30 -35.70
C ILE A 26 0.44 33.36 -34.52
N MET A 27 0.65 33.88 -33.33
CA MET A 27 0.87 33.10 -32.11
C MET A 27 -0.35 32.29 -31.70
N SER A 28 -1.57 32.78 -31.91
CA SER A 28 -2.82 32.07 -31.64
C SER A 28 -3.16 31.04 -32.73
N GLY A 29 -2.36 30.92 -33.80
CA GLY A 29 -2.62 30.00 -34.91
C GLY A 29 -3.75 30.44 -35.84
N LEU A 30 -4.31 31.62 -35.70
CA LEU A 30 -5.31 32.15 -36.63
C LEU A 30 -4.73 32.51 -38.01
N LEU A 31 -3.43 32.79 -38.05
CA LEU A 31 -2.65 32.95 -39.25
C LEU A 31 -1.54 31.88 -39.30
N HIS A 32 -1.74 30.87 -40.10
CA HIS A 32 -0.79 29.76 -40.23
C HIS A 32 0.42 30.12 -41.06
N GLU A 33 1.51 29.38 -40.89
CA GLU A 33 2.72 29.45 -41.75
C GLU A 33 2.34 29.43 -43.23
N GLY A 34 3.01 30.25 -44.03
CA GLY A 34 2.79 30.38 -45.46
C GLY A 34 1.55 31.21 -45.83
N THR A 35 0.74 31.69 -44.86
CA THR A 35 -0.38 32.58 -45.12
C THR A 35 0.14 33.90 -45.68
N ALA A 36 -0.34 34.32 -46.86
CA ALA A 36 0.04 35.60 -47.47
C ALA A 36 -0.72 36.75 -46.76
N LEU A 37 0.06 37.70 -46.26
CA LEU A 37 -0.50 38.94 -45.69
C LEU A 37 -0.92 39.89 -46.83
N PRO A 38 -1.91 40.79 -46.60
CA PRO A 38 -2.30 41.83 -47.54
C PRO A 38 -1.08 42.66 -47.96
N THR A 39 -1.05 43.15 -49.20
CA THR A 39 0.02 44.06 -49.58
C THR A 39 0.00 45.32 -48.71
N GLU A 40 1.16 45.93 -48.50
CA GLU A 40 1.28 47.15 -47.69
C GLU A 40 0.30 48.25 -48.15
N ARG A 41 0.08 48.33 -49.45
CA ARG A 41 -0.83 49.29 -50.08
C ARG A 41 -2.30 48.95 -49.79
N ASP A 42 -2.65 47.69 -49.89
CA ASP A 42 -4.03 47.23 -49.62
C ASP A 42 -4.38 47.35 -48.15
N LEU A 43 -3.44 46.96 -47.28
CA LEU A 43 -3.68 47.06 -45.83
C LEU A 43 -3.79 48.53 -45.39
N ALA A 44 -2.90 49.41 -45.90
CA ALA A 44 -2.96 50.85 -45.60
C ALA A 44 -4.30 51.44 -46.02
N LYS A 45 -4.81 51.09 -47.21
CA LYS A 45 -6.11 51.56 -47.71
C LYS A 45 -7.27 51.04 -46.83
N ARG A 46 -7.20 49.78 -46.40
CA ARG A 46 -8.26 49.18 -45.56
C ARG A 46 -8.32 49.76 -44.15
N LEU A 47 -7.17 50.08 -43.58
CA LEU A 47 -7.07 50.61 -42.20
C LEU A 47 -7.14 52.13 -42.15
N GLY A 48 -7.12 52.81 -43.33
CA GLY A 48 -7.13 54.27 -43.40
C GLY A 48 -5.89 54.91 -42.76
N VAL A 49 -4.74 54.26 -42.91
CA VAL A 49 -3.43 54.71 -42.42
C VAL A 49 -2.43 54.98 -43.56
N ASN A 50 -1.33 55.65 -43.24
CA ASN A 50 -0.30 55.90 -44.22
C ASN A 50 0.42 54.55 -44.58
N ARG A 51 0.82 54.37 -45.85
CA ARG A 51 1.56 53.19 -46.28
C ARG A 51 2.87 52.97 -45.46
N SER A 52 3.56 54.09 -45.14
CA SER A 52 4.76 54.03 -44.29
C SER A 52 4.53 53.38 -42.93
N THR A 53 3.33 53.55 -42.36
CA THR A 53 2.91 52.94 -41.07
C THR A 53 2.84 51.41 -41.21
N VAL A 54 2.27 50.92 -42.31
CA VAL A 54 2.20 49.48 -42.57
C VAL A 54 3.54 48.88 -42.88
N VAL A 55 4.37 49.60 -43.68
CA VAL A 55 5.76 49.18 -43.99
C VAL A 55 6.58 49.01 -42.71
N ARG A 56 6.41 49.96 -41.76
CA ARG A 56 7.08 49.87 -40.46
C ARG A 56 6.57 48.69 -39.63
N ALA A 57 5.29 48.48 -39.58
CA ALA A 57 4.65 47.35 -38.86
C ALA A 57 5.16 46.00 -39.41
N TYR A 58 5.21 45.84 -40.74
CA TYR A 58 5.73 44.62 -41.39
C TYR A 58 7.25 44.49 -41.21
N GLY A 59 7.98 45.62 -41.16
CA GLY A 59 9.39 45.64 -40.84
C GLY A 59 9.71 45.06 -39.46
N GLU A 60 8.90 45.44 -38.44
CA GLU A 60 9.03 44.89 -37.09
C GLU A 60 8.67 43.42 -37.02
N LEU A 61 7.56 43.02 -37.63
CA LEU A 61 7.17 41.60 -37.69
C LEU A 61 8.25 40.74 -38.39
N LYS A 62 8.94 41.31 -39.40
CA LYS A 62 10.06 40.66 -40.09
C LYS A 62 11.31 40.59 -39.21
N ALA A 63 11.63 41.67 -38.50
CA ALA A 63 12.74 41.69 -37.55
C ALA A 63 12.57 40.66 -36.42
N ASP A 64 11.30 40.51 -35.95
CA ASP A 64 10.90 39.57 -34.93
C ASP A 64 10.72 38.11 -35.46
N GLY A 65 10.93 37.87 -36.79
CA GLY A 65 10.84 36.53 -37.38
C GLY A 65 9.41 36.03 -37.64
N PHE A 66 8.38 36.81 -37.44
CA PHE A 66 7.00 36.39 -37.65
C PHE A 66 6.55 36.34 -39.11
N VAL A 67 7.21 37.11 -39.97
CA VAL A 67 6.91 37.16 -41.40
C VAL A 67 8.18 37.23 -42.24
N GLU A 68 8.11 36.73 -43.45
CA GLU A 68 9.20 36.79 -44.46
C GLU A 68 8.69 37.26 -45.82
N ALA A 69 9.59 37.80 -46.64
CA ALA A 69 9.26 38.18 -48.02
C ALA A 69 9.58 37.00 -48.98
N ARG A 70 8.56 36.51 -49.68
CA ARG A 70 8.75 35.46 -50.73
C ARG A 70 8.52 36.05 -52.11
N VAL A 71 9.47 35.80 -53.01
CA VAL A 71 9.39 36.25 -54.41
C VAL A 71 8.11 35.70 -55.07
N GLY A 72 7.28 36.60 -55.64
CA GLY A 72 6.02 36.26 -56.28
C GLY A 72 4.81 36.04 -55.34
N ARG A 73 5.02 36.02 -54.03
CA ARG A 73 3.92 35.82 -53.02
C ARG A 73 3.80 36.98 -52.03
N GLY A 74 4.71 37.94 -52.05
CA GLY A 74 4.69 39.09 -51.12
C GLY A 74 5.18 38.70 -49.72
N THR A 75 4.62 39.34 -48.71
CA THR A 75 4.92 39.05 -47.29
C THR A 75 4.03 37.91 -46.81
N VAL A 76 4.66 36.85 -46.32
CA VAL A 76 4.00 35.64 -45.81
C VAL A 76 4.37 35.43 -44.36
N VAL A 77 3.52 34.73 -43.62
CA VAL A 77 3.80 34.31 -42.24
C VAL A 77 4.96 33.31 -42.33
N ALA A 78 6.05 33.59 -41.64
CA ALA A 78 7.21 32.73 -41.53
C ALA A 78 6.90 31.49 -40.67
N ALA A 79 7.69 30.45 -40.80
CA ALA A 79 7.74 29.41 -39.78
C ALA A 79 8.26 30.07 -38.50
N VAL A 80 7.37 30.46 -37.65
CA VAL A 80 7.76 30.94 -36.32
C VAL A 80 8.25 29.69 -35.57
N GLU A 81 9.56 29.62 -35.33
CA GLU A 81 10.09 28.77 -34.25
C GLU A 81 9.55 29.34 -32.94
N GLY A 82 8.23 29.27 -32.79
CA GLY A 82 7.52 29.74 -31.63
C GLY A 82 7.48 28.65 -30.59
N GLU A 83 7.65 29.00 -29.35
CA GLU A 83 7.24 28.31 -28.16
C GLU A 83 5.72 27.96 -28.17
N GLY A 84 5.25 27.40 -29.23
CA GLY A 84 4.01 26.65 -29.33
C GLY A 84 4.36 25.22 -28.98
N GLY A 85 4.00 24.76 -27.77
CA GLY A 85 4.22 23.49 -27.07
C GLY A 85 4.25 22.18 -27.87
N GLY A 86 4.98 22.11 -28.95
CA GLY A 86 5.44 20.89 -29.59
C GLY A 86 6.80 20.54 -28.98
N ILE A 87 6.92 19.37 -28.40
CA ILE A 87 8.19 18.80 -27.94
C ILE A 87 9.22 18.97 -29.07
N PRO A 88 10.38 19.64 -28.84
CA PRO A 88 11.41 19.79 -29.84
C PRO A 88 11.75 18.40 -30.44
N ARG A 89 11.75 18.28 -31.75
CA ARG A 89 12.22 17.05 -32.44
C ARG A 89 13.67 16.85 -32.06
N GLY A 90 13.96 15.85 -31.22
CA GLY A 90 15.30 15.52 -30.74
C GLY A 90 15.51 15.63 -29.24
N VAL A 91 14.47 15.91 -28.46
CA VAL A 91 14.55 15.72 -26.99
C VAL A 91 14.46 14.23 -26.71
N GLU A 92 15.54 13.68 -26.15
CA GLU A 92 15.52 12.31 -25.65
C GLU A 92 14.46 12.19 -24.54
N PRO A 93 13.73 11.07 -24.49
CA PRO A 93 12.80 10.81 -23.38
C PRO A 93 13.55 10.95 -22.05
N LEU A 94 12.89 11.54 -21.05
CA LEU A 94 13.45 11.58 -19.70
C LEU A 94 13.74 10.16 -19.23
N GLU A 95 14.95 9.93 -18.80
CA GLU A 95 15.33 8.68 -18.11
C GLU A 95 14.80 8.71 -16.68
N TRP A 96 13.55 8.33 -16.51
CA TRP A 96 12.84 8.39 -15.22
C TRP A 96 13.56 7.65 -14.11
N ASP A 97 14.21 6.53 -14.42
CA ASP A 97 14.93 5.71 -13.43
C ASP A 97 16.07 6.50 -12.75
N SER A 98 16.70 7.42 -13.48
CA SER A 98 17.77 8.28 -12.94
C SER A 98 17.25 9.41 -12.03
N LEU A 99 15.94 9.72 -12.11
CA LEU A 99 15.30 10.80 -11.38
C LEU A 99 14.59 10.32 -10.11
N PHE A 100 14.38 9.01 -9.95
CA PHE A 100 13.73 8.47 -8.76
C PHE A 100 14.65 8.57 -7.54
N SER A 101 14.03 8.79 -6.38
CA SER A 101 14.75 8.64 -5.11
C SER A 101 15.29 7.22 -5.00
N PRO A 102 16.50 7.01 -4.49
CA PRO A 102 17.09 5.67 -4.28
C PRO A 102 16.17 4.72 -3.50
N ASP A 103 15.36 5.27 -2.60
CA ASP A 103 14.42 4.50 -1.79
C ASP A 103 13.12 4.14 -2.53
N ALA A 104 12.80 4.83 -3.63
CA ALA A 104 11.58 4.59 -4.39
C ALA A 104 11.57 3.25 -5.15
N GLY A 105 12.75 2.72 -5.49
CA GLY A 105 12.91 1.47 -6.23
C GLY A 105 13.01 0.21 -5.37
N SER A 106 13.22 0.36 -4.05
CA SER A 106 13.43 -0.78 -3.15
C SER A 106 12.14 -1.32 -2.52
N CYS A 107 11.00 -0.67 -2.79
CA CYS A 107 9.71 -0.98 -2.17
C CYS A 107 8.82 -1.83 -3.06
N GLY A 108 8.28 -2.90 -2.50
CA GLY A 108 7.11 -3.56 -3.07
C GLY A 108 7.37 -4.72 -4.01
N ASP A 109 8.61 -5.10 -4.33
CA ASP A 109 8.91 -6.20 -5.23
C ASP A 109 8.25 -7.51 -4.77
N LEU A 110 8.39 -7.85 -3.49
CA LEU A 110 7.78 -9.05 -2.92
C LEU A 110 6.24 -9.00 -2.97
N PHE A 111 5.66 -7.83 -2.69
CA PHE A 111 4.20 -7.67 -2.75
C PHE A 111 3.69 -7.75 -4.19
N SER A 112 4.38 -7.11 -5.12
CA SER A 112 4.08 -7.13 -6.56
C SER A 112 4.21 -8.55 -7.12
N GLU A 113 5.26 -9.27 -6.75
CA GLU A 113 5.45 -10.67 -7.12
C GLU A 113 4.34 -11.57 -6.57
N MET A 114 4.00 -11.42 -5.28
CA MET A 114 2.89 -12.13 -4.66
C MET A 114 1.57 -11.87 -5.39
N MET A 115 1.29 -10.62 -5.76
CA MET A 115 0.08 -10.25 -6.50
C MET A 115 0.08 -10.84 -7.92
N SER A 116 1.21 -10.82 -8.60
CA SER A 116 1.34 -11.36 -9.97
C SER A 116 1.11 -12.87 -10.04
N VAL A 117 1.50 -13.59 -8.99
CA VAL A 117 1.33 -15.05 -8.91
C VAL A 117 -0.11 -15.44 -8.63
N ASN A 118 -0.82 -14.66 -7.80
CA ASN A 118 -2.21 -14.97 -7.43
C ASN A 118 -3.22 -14.90 -8.59
N GLY A 119 -2.90 -14.19 -9.67
CA GLY A 119 -3.77 -14.06 -10.85
C GLY A 119 -3.46 -15.02 -11.99
N ARG A 120 -2.44 -15.87 -11.86
CA ARG A 120 -2.02 -16.78 -12.94
C ARG A 120 -2.91 -18.02 -13.00
N GLU A 121 -3.46 -18.30 -14.18
CA GLU A 121 -4.31 -19.47 -14.42
C GLU A 121 -3.60 -20.80 -14.09
N GLY A 122 -4.29 -21.66 -13.35
CA GLY A 122 -3.81 -22.98 -12.95
C GLY A 122 -2.74 -23.00 -11.86
N VAL A 123 -2.39 -21.85 -11.24
CA VAL A 123 -1.50 -21.76 -10.08
C VAL A 123 -2.32 -21.85 -8.78
N ILE A 124 -1.95 -22.78 -7.91
CA ILE A 124 -2.49 -22.86 -6.55
C ILE A 124 -1.58 -22.04 -5.63
N SER A 125 -2.10 -20.93 -5.11
CA SER A 125 -1.28 -19.98 -4.34
C SER A 125 -1.54 -20.05 -2.84
N PHE A 126 -0.59 -20.57 -2.09
CA PHE A 126 -0.49 -20.42 -0.64
C PHE A 126 0.33 -19.17 -0.23
N ALA A 127 0.75 -18.34 -1.19
CA ALA A 127 1.55 -17.14 -0.90
C ALA A 127 0.70 -15.97 -0.41
N SER A 128 -0.58 -15.88 -0.82
CA SER A 128 -1.46 -14.74 -0.54
C SER A 128 -1.71 -14.52 0.95
N GLY A 129 -2.16 -13.32 1.30
CA GLY A 129 -2.65 -12.99 2.63
C GLY A 129 -4.11 -12.55 2.58
N PHE A 130 -4.91 -13.12 1.66
CA PHE A 130 -6.27 -12.68 1.38
C PHE A 130 -7.30 -13.58 2.05
N PRO A 131 -8.49 -13.03 2.38
CA PRO A 131 -9.64 -13.82 2.78
C PRO A 131 -10.15 -14.68 1.62
N ASP A 132 -11.03 -15.61 1.95
CA ASP A 132 -11.79 -16.39 0.97
C ASP A 132 -12.85 -15.50 0.30
N PRO A 133 -12.80 -15.31 -1.02
CA PRO A 133 -13.79 -14.49 -1.71
C PRO A 133 -15.21 -15.07 -1.64
N ASP A 134 -15.36 -16.38 -1.51
CA ASP A 134 -16.67 -17.05 -1.47
C ASP A 134 -17.39 -16.87 -0.11
N LEU A 135 -16.66 -16.42 0.91
CA LEU A 135 -17.25 -16.13 2.22
C LEU A 135 -17.82 -14.72 2.32
N PHE A 136 -17.63 -13.88 1.30
CA PHE A 136 -18.16 -12.52 1.32
C PHE A 136 -19.70 -12.52 1.40
N PRO A 137 -20.33 -11.78 2.34
CA PRO A 137 -21.76 -11.76 2.53
C PRO A 137 -22.46 -10.80 1.55
N ALA A 138 -22.34 -11.06 0.23
CA ALA A 138 -22.77 -10.18 -0.86
C ALA A 138 -24.27 -9.80 -0.75
N GLU A 139 -25.14 -10.77 -0.46
CA GLU A 139 -26.59 -10.54 -0.35
C GLU A 139 -26.93 -9.59 0.82
N VAL A 140 -26.22 -9.74 1.95
CA VAL A 140 -26.41 -8.86 3.11
C VAL A 140 -26.02 -7.43 2.74
N PHE A 141 -24.85 -7.22 2.15
CA PHE A 141 -24.41 -5.88 1.74
C PHE A 141 -25.32 -5.27 0.68
N SER A 142 -25.79 -6.06 -0.30
CA SER A 142 -26.76 -5.60 -1.29
C SER A 142 -28.12 -5.22 -0.65
N GLY A 143 -28.53 -5.92 0.39
CA GLY A 143 -29.70 -5.57 1.20
C GLY A 143 -29.48 -4.24 1.92
N LEU A 144 -28.41 -4.12 2.67
CA LEU A 144 -28.05 -2.91 3.41
C LEU A 144 -27.96 -1.67 2.52
N GLU A 145 -27.42 -1.79 1.30
CA GLU A 145 -27.35 -0.69 0.33
C GLU A 145 -28.73 -0.24 -0.12
N ARG A 146 -29.66 -1.19 -0.39
CA ARG A 146 -31.05 -0.85 -0.74
C ARG A 146 -31.78 -0.15 0.40
N ASP A 147 -31.53 -0.56 1.63
CA ASP A 147 -32.25 -0.12 2.82
C ASP A 147 -31.66 1.15 3.45
N LEU A 148 -30.65 1.76 2.84
CA LEU A 148 -30.07 3.03 3.30
C LEU A 148 -31.14 4.12 3.39
N SER A 149 -31.19 4.82 4.54
CA SER A 149 -32.04 6.00 4.74
C SER A 149 -31.69 7.13 3.76
N ALA A 150 -32.61 8.08 3.57
CA ALA A 150 -32.33 9.27 2.76
C ALA A 150 -31.14 10.07 3.31
N ALA A 151 -30.95 10.10 4.64
CA ALA A 151 -29.82 10.76 5.29
C ALA A 151 -28.49 10.04 4.99
N ASP A 152 -28.46 8.68 5.07
CA ASP A 152 -27.28 7.89 4.73
C ASP A 152 -26.90 8.04 3.26
N ARG A 153 -27.89 7.98 2.35
CA ARG A 153 -27.67 8.19 0.91
C ARG A 153 -27.05 9.56 0.63
N ARG A 154 -27.52 10.59 1.33
CA ARG A 154 -26.93 11.93 1.21
C ARG A 154 -25.52 11.98 1.78
N ALA A 155 -25.28 11.34 2.93
CA ALA A 155 -23.98 11.33 3.60
C ALA A 155 -22.89 10.65 2.75
N GLN A 156 -23.25 9.69 1.89
CA GLN A 156 -22.30 9.06 0.96
C GLN A 156 -21.60 10.05 0.01
N PHE A 157 -22.23 11.16 -0.30
CA PHE A 157 -21.71 12.19 -1.21
C PHE A 157 -21.02 13.36 -0.49
N LEU A 158 -20.96 13.32 0.83
CA LEU A 158 -20.32 14.36 1.64
C LEU A 158 -18.98 13.87 2.19
N PRO A 159 -18.03 14.79 2.41
CA PRO A 159 -16.81 14.45 3.12
C PRO A 159 -17.12 13.90 4.52
N SER A 160 -16.47 12.83 4.90
CA SER A 160 -16.46 12.32 6.26
C SER A 160 -15.50 13.16 7.13
N PRO A 161 -15.68 13.23 8.46
CA PRO A 161 -14.64 13.72 9.34
C PRO A 161 -13.31 12.99 9.11
N VAL A 162 -12.19 13.64 9.35
CA VAL A 162 -10.85 13.07 9.14
C VAL A 162 -10.66 11.79 9.96
N GLU A 163 -11.17 11.78 11.19
CA GLU A 163 -11.14 10.63 12.10
C GLU A 163 -12.08 9.49 11.66
N GLY A 164 -12.97 9.75 10.71
CA GLY A 164 -13.93 8.80 10.18
C GLY A 164 -15.38 9.08 10.58
N PHE A 165 -16.28 8.36 9.94
CA PHE A 165 -17.73 8.44 10.15
C PHE A 165 -18.08 8.15 11.63
N GLY A 166 -18.73 9.11 12.31
CA GLY A 166 -19.00 9.05 13.73
C GLY A 166 -19.69 7.76 14.19
N PRO A 167 -20.82 7.37 13.57
CA PRO A 167 -21.49 6.11 13.90
C PRO A 167 -20.58 4.87 13.79
N LEU A 168 -19.73 4.78 12.78
CA LEU A 168 -18.79 3.66 12.64
C LEU A 168 -17.74 3.66 13.77
N ARG A 169 -17.26 4.84 14.19
CA ARG A 169 -16.33 4.94 15.33
C ARG A 169 -16.97 4.45 16.64
N GLU A 170 -18.27 4.71 16.83
CA GLU A 170 -19.05 4.18 17.96
C GLU A 170 -19.16 2.66 17.86
N SER A 171 -19.56 2.11 16.70
CA SER A 171 -19.64 0.66 16.48
C SER A 171 -18.30 -0.05 16.71
N VAL A 172 -17.18 0.58 16.29
CA VAL A 172 -15.84 0.06 16.56
C VAL A 172 -15.49 0.11 18.05
N SER A 173 -15.87 1.19 18.76
CA SER A 173 -15.70 1.29 20.21
C SER A 173 -16.44 0.16 20.96
N GLU A 174 -17.66 -0.18 20.53
CA GLU A 174 -18.42 -1.32 21.07
C GLU A 174 -17.70 -2.65 20.84
N LEU A 175 -17.23 -2.90 19.61
CA LEU A 175 -16.42 -4.11 19.29
C LEU A 175 -15.13 -4.21 20.12
N LEU A 176 -14.49 -3.08 20.41
CA LEU A 176 -13.29 -3.02 21.24
C LEU A 176 -13.62 -3.35 22.70
N SER A 177 -14.76 -2.88 23.21
CA SER A 177 -15.25 -3.19 24.56
C SER A 177 -15.49 -4.69 24.76
N ASP A 178 -16.04 -5.38 23.75
CA ASP A 178 -16.24 -6.84 23.77
C ASP A 178 -14.91 -7.61 23.88
N ARG A 179 -13.81 -6.97 23.51
CA ARG A 179 -12.44 -7.51 23.62
C ARG A 179 -11.69 -7.01 24.86
N GLY A 180 -12.37 -6.31 25.75
CA GLY A 180 -11.80 -5.75 26.98
C GLY A 180 -10.96 -4.48 26.78
N ILE A 181 -11.01 -3.87 25.59
CA ILE A 181 -10.32 -2.60 25.32
C ILE A 181 -11.26 -1.45 25.69
N ASP A 182 -10.90 -0.70 26.72
CA ASP A 182 -11.59 0.54 27.09
C ASP A 182 -11.13 1.69 26.19
N ALA A 183 -11.90 1.93 25.14
CA ALA A 183 -11.67 3.01 24.18
C ALA A 183 -12.99 3.62 23.74
N SER A 184 -13.16 4.91 23.98
CA SER A 184 -14.32 5.65 23.48
C SER A 184 -14.20 5.91 21.96
N SER A 185 -15.30 6.31 21.32
CA SER A 185 -15.23 6.70 19.90
C SER A 185 -14.26 7.85 19.61
N ARG A 186 -13.87 8.65 20.61
CA ARG A 186 -12.86 9.72 20.47
C ARG A 186 -11.45 9.17 20.38
N ASP A 187 -11.20 7.99 20.93
CA ASP A 187 -9.92 7.30 20.90
C ASP A 187 -9.76 6.44 19.67
N VAL A 188 -10.79 6.37 18.80
CA VAL A 188 -10.85 5.57 17.58
C VAL A 188 -10.75 6.47 16.35
N MET A 189 -9.89 6.08 15.37
CA MET A 189 -9.81 6.69 14.06
C MET A 189 -9.91 5.63 12.98
N ILE A 190 -10.74 5.88 11.97
CA ILE A 190 -10.91 5.01 10.80
C ILE A 190 -9.80 5.28 9.80
N LEU A 191 -9.24 4.21 9.24
CA LEU A 191 -8.09 4.20 8.35
C LEU A 191 -8.40 3.47 7.04
N SER A 192 -7.65 3.77 5.99
CA SER A 192 -7.68 3.03 4.71
C SER A 192 -6.94 1.67 4.81
N GLY A 193 -7.30 0.90 5.85
CA GLY A 193 -6.63 -0.33 6.28
C GLY A 193 -5.52 -0.07 7.30
N SER A 194 -5.08 -1.13 8.02
CA SER A 194 -4.01 -1.03 9.03
C SER A 194 -2.67 -0.59 8.45
N GLN A 195 -2.42 -0.82 7.17
CA GLN A 195 -1.21 -0.35 6.47
C GLN A 195 -1.04 1.17 6.57
N GLN A 196 -2.13 1.95 6.48
CA GLN A 196 -2.07 3.40 6.69
C GLN A 196 -1.71 3.75 8.13
N GLY A 197 -2.18 2.96 9.10
CA GLY A 197 -1.80 3.16 10.50
C GLY A 197 -0.33 2.86 10.77
N LEU A 198 0.25 1.86 10.10
CA LEU A 198 1.69 1.58 10.15
C LEU A 198 2.50 2.74 9.58
N ASP A 199 2.11 3.29 8.43
CA ASP A 199 2.75 4.47 7.83
C ASP A 199 2.66 5.69 8.75
N PHE A 200 1.47 5.95 9.31
CA PHE A 200 1.30 7.07 10.24
C PHE A 200 2.12 6.90 11.53
N ALA A 201 2.22 5.68 12.06
CA ALA A 201 3.07 5.40 13.20
C ALA A 201 4.55 5.64 12.87
N ALA A 202 5.02 5.16 11.73
CA ALA A 202 6.39 5.43 11.28
C ALA A 202 6.65 6.93 11.16
N ARG A 203 5.81 7.68 10.47
CA ARG A 203 5.95 9.13 10.25
C ARG A 203 5.78 9.96 11.53
N THR A 204 5.11 9.42 12.56
CA THR A 204 4.88 10.14 13.83
C THR A 204 6.00 9.93 14.82
N PHE A 205 6.51 8.72 14.93
CA PHE A 205 7.42 8.33 16.03
C PHE A 205 8.86 8.17 15.58
N LEU A 206 9.13 8.06 14.26
CA LEU A 206 10.42 7.66 13.75
C LEU A 206 11.05 8.75 12.88
N SER A 207 12.37 8.83 12.96
CA SER A 207 13.24 9.60 12.10
C SER A 207 14.32 8.69 11.53
N PRO A 208 14.93 9.03 10.37
CA PRO A 208 16.05 8.25 9.83
C PRO A 208 17.14 8.02 10.88
N GLY A 209 17.60 6.77 11.01
CA GLY A 209 18.58 6.34 12.01
C GLY A 209 17.99 5.86 13.34
N ASP A 210 16.72 6.09 13.62
CA ASP A 210 16.03 5.53 14.80
C ASP A 210 15.95 4.00 14.73
N ILE A 211 15.60 3.38 15.86
CA ILE A 211 15.49 1.93 15.99
C ILE A 211 14.07 1.53 16.36
N VAL A 212 13.56 0.50 15.66
CA VAL A 212 12.33 -0.21 16.00
C VAL A 212 12.67 -1.63 16.41
N LEU A 213 12.13 -2.07 17.56
CA LEU A 213 12.17 -3.48 17.95
C LEU A 213 10.93 -4.20 17.39
N THR A 214 11.14 -5.40 16.87
CA THR A 214 10.06 -6.27 16.37
C THR A 214 10.34 -7.72 16.78
N GLU A 215 9.40 -8.64 16.50
CA GLU A 215 9.75 -10.06 16.44
C GLU A 215 10.79 -10.30 15.35
N LYS A 216 11.67 -11.29 15.54
CA LYS A 216 12.73 -11.64 14.57
C LYS A 216 12.17 -11.98 13.19
N SER A 217 11.04 -12.68 13.15
CA SER A 217 10.25 -12.87 11.94
C SER A 217 8.92 -12.14 12.14
N THR A 218 8.63 -11.15 11.29
CA THR A 218 7.43 -10.32 11.42
C THR A 218 6.84 -9.97 10.06
N PHE A 219 5.76 -9.20 10.04
CA PHE A 219 5.06 -8.85 8.82
C PHE A 219 5.95 -8.00 7.88
N PHE A 220 6.19 -8.53 6.68
CA PHE A 220 7.09 -7.88 5.70
C PHE A 220 6.63 -6.48 5.30
N GLY A 221 5.30 -6.22 5.22
CA GLY A 221 4.79 -4.88 4.91
C GLY A 221 5.13 -3.83 5.97
N ALA A 222 5.22 -4.21 7.24
CA ALA A 222 5.72 -3.33 8.30
C ALA A 222 7.24 -3.12 8.18
N LEU A 223 7.99 -4.19 7.87
CA LEU A 223 9.44 -4.10 7.64
C LEU A 223 9.77 -3.15 6.49
N GLU A 224 9.01 -3.19 5.39
CA GLU A 224 9.19 -2.28 4.26
C GLU A 224 8.94 -0.82 4.66
N ILE A 225 7.82 -0.53 5.36
CA ILE A 225 7.52 0.83 5.85
C ILE A 225 8.63 1.34 6.75
N PHE A 226 9.12 0.53 7.68
CA PHE A 226 10.19 0.96 8.58
C PHE A 226 11.49 1.20 7.82
N ARG A 227 11.89 0.31 6.91
CA ARG A 227 13.11 0.47 6.11
C ARG A 227 13.07 1.70 5.22
N THR A 228 11.95 1.97 4.57
CA THR A 228 11.78 3.17 3.72
C THR A 228 11.71 4.47 4.51
N SER A 229 11.39 4.39 5.80
CA SER A 229 11.54 5.52 6.72
C SER A 229 13.00 5.74 7.18
N GLY A 230 13.96 4.97 6.67
CA GLY A 230 15.38 5.07 7.02
C GLY A 230 15.71 4.60 8.42
N VAL A 231 14.85 3.81 9.07
CA VAL A 231 15.09 3.31 10.44
C VAL A 231 15.68 1.91 10.42
N ARG A 232 16.39 1.56 11.49
CA ARG A 232 16.96 0.24 11.69
C ARG A 232 15.98 -0.65 12.45
N VAL A 233 15.64 -1.78 11.88
CA VAL A 233 14.80 -2.79 12.55
C VAL A 233 15.69 -3.80 13.27
N VAL A 234 15.37 -4.08 14.54
CA VAL A 234 16.07 -5.06 15.37
C VAL A 234 15.07 -6.12 15.80
N GLY A 235 15.33 -7.37 15.40
CA GLY A 235 14.48 -8.51 15.67
C GLY A 235 14.78 -9.18 17.00
N ILE A 236 13.77 -9.31 17.86
CA ILE A 236 13.82 -10.10 19.09
C ILE A 236 13.44 -11.55 18.77
N PRO A 237 14.22 -12.56 19.19
CA PRO A 237 13.87 -13.96 19.01
C PRO A 237 12.48 -14.29 19.56
N MET A 238 11.88 -15.32 18.97
CA MET A 238 10.59 -15.87 19.38
C MET A 238 10.74 -17.33 19.80
N ASP A 239 9.87 -17.75 20.69
CA ASP A 239 9.60 -19.16 21.02
C ASP A 239 8.08 -19.45 20.89
N ARG A 240 7.62 -20.58 21.38
CA ARG A 240 6.20 -20.98 21.32
C ARG A 240 5.26 -20.02 22.07
N ASP A 241 5.77 -19.23 23.01
CA ASP A 241 5.03 -18.27 23.82
C ASP A 241 5.09 -16.84 23.24
N GLY A 242 5.67 -16.65 22.05
CA GLY A 242 5.78 -15.38 21.34
C GLY A 242 7.18 -14.76 21.44
N MET A 243 7.25 -13.43 21.49
CA MET A 243 8.50 -12.69 21.63
C MET A 243 9.20 -13.06 22.95
N ARG A 244 10.52 -13.30 22.90
CA ARG A 244 11.37 -13.53 24.07
C ARG A 244 11.55 -12.24 24.89
N THR A 245 10.62 -11.98 25.80
CA THR A 245 10.57 -10.77 26.64
C THR A 245 11.70 -10.71 27.66
N ASP A 246 12.27 -11.85 28.03
CA ASP A 246 13.51 -11.92 28.83
C ASP A 246 14.71 -11.24 28.17
N LEU A 247 14.71 -11.12 26.84
CA LEU A 247 15.71 -10.40 26.05
C LEU A 247 15.34 -8.94 25.80
N LEU A 248 14.07 -8.56 26.02
CA LEU A 248 13.54 -7.27 25.60
C LEU A 248 14.18 -6.10 26.36
N GLU A 249 14.30 -6.19 27.69
CA GLU A 249 14.92 -5.12 28.48
C GLU A 249 16.37 -4.85 28.08
N SER A 250 17.15 -5.91 27.83
CA SER A 250 18.52 -5.78 27.38
C SER A 250 18.61 -5.13 25.99
N ALA A 251 17.68 -5.49 25.10
CA ALA A 251 17.58 -4.90 23.78
C ALA A 251 17.19 -3.41 23.85
N ILE A 252 16.22 -3.04 24.72
CA ILE A 252 15.82 -1.64 24.94
C ILE A 252 17.03 -0.82 25.43
N ARG A 253 17.73 -1.30 26.45
CA ARG A 253 18.92 -0.59 26.99
C ARG A 253 20.03 -0.44 25.95
N ARG A 254 20.26 -1.48 25.16
CA ARG A 254 21.33 -1.51 24.15
C ARG A 254 21.04 -0.63 22.95
N HIS A 255 19.80 -0.62 22.50
CA HIS A 255 19.43 -0.04 21.21
C HIS A 255 18.67 1.27 21.33
N ASN A 256 18.15 1.62 22.53
CA ASN A 256 17.32 2.81 22.77
C ASN A 256 16.23 3.00 21.69
N PRO A 257 15.31 2.03 21.51
CA PRO A 257 14.34 2.06 20.43
C PRO A 257 13.30 3.16 20.64
N ARG A 258 12.76 3.67 19.54
CA ARG A 258 11.68 4.65 19.55
C ARG A 258 10.31 4.01 19.56
N LEU A 259 10.21 2.73 19.15
CA LEU A 259 8.96 2.00 19.01
C LEU A 259 9.21 0.49 19.15
N ILE A 260 8.27 -0.21 19.77
CA ILE A 260 8.15 -1.67 19.70
C ILE A 260 6.95 -1.98 18.81
N TYR A 261 7.14 -2.72 17.71
CA TYR A 261 6.09 -3.23 16.85
C TYR A 261 5.91 -4.73 17.09
N THR A 262 4.67 -5.18 17.29
CA THR A 262 4.38 -6.58 17.55
C THR A 262 3.01 -7.01 17.03
N LEU A 263 2.92 -8.29 16.59
CA LEU A 263 1.66 -8.98 16.27
C LEU A 263 1.42 -10.07 17.32
N PRO A 264 0.86 -9.77 18.49
CA PRO A 264 0.83 -10.72 19.60
C PRO A 264 -0.22 -11.83 19.43
N THR A 265 -1.13 -11.72 18.46
CA THR A 265 -2.21 -12.68 18.24
C THR A 265 -2.17 -13.22 16.82
N PHE A 266 -1.98 -14.54 16.68
CA PHE A 266 -1.85 -15.23 15.38
C PHE A 266 -0.81 -14.56 14.47
N GLN A 267 0.35 -14.37 15.02
CA GLN A 267 1.47 -13.63 14.46
C GLN A 267 1.74 -13.99 12.99
N ASN A 268 1.98 -13.00 12.16
CA ASN A 268 2.39 -13.19 10.78
C ASN A 268 3.93 -13.07 10.67
N PRO A 269 4.66 -14.16 10.32
CA PRO A 269 4.17 -15.36 9.61
C PRO A 269 3.91 -16.58 10.48
N THR A 270 4.20 -16.58 11.78
CA THR A 270 4.38 -17.79 12.59
C THR A 270 3.07 -18.46 13.02
N GLY A 271 1.96 -17.74 13.06
CA GLY A 271 0.69 -18.20 13.63
C GLY A 271 0.67 -18.26 15.17
N ILE A 272 1.77 -17.93 15.83
CA ILE A 272 1.92 -17.99 17.29
C ILE A 272 1.04 -16.92 17.94
N THR A 273 0.42 -17.25 19.06
CA THR A 273 -0.23 -16.29 19.95
C THR A 273 0.63 -16.09 21.19
N MET A 274 1.02 -14.84 21.46
CA MET A 274 1.81 -14.47 22.63
C MET A 274 1.02 -14.79 23.90
N SER A 275 1.66 -15.50 24.84
CA SER A 275 1.07 -15.86 26.12
C SER A 275 0.71 -14.63 26.96
N LEU A 276 -0.23 -14.78 27.88
CA LEU A 276 -0.64 -13.68 28.78
C LEU A 276 0.54 -13.17 29.63
N GLU A 277 1.37 -14.06 30.12
CA GLU A 277 2.59 -13.72 30.88
C GLU A 277 3.52 -12.83 30.06
N ARG A 278 3.83 -13.21 28.83
CA ARG A 278 4.66 -12.44 27.90
C ARG A 278 4.09 -11.06 27.56
N ARG A 279 2.74 -10.95 27.51
CA ARG A 279 2.06 -9.65 27.32
C ARG A 279 2.31 -8.73 28.48
N HIS A 280 2.19 -9.23 29.71
CA HIS A 280 2.49 -8.43 30.91
C HIS A 280 3.96 -8.04 31.01
N GLU A 281 4.87 -8.95 30.70
CA GLU A 281 6.32 -8.67 30.68
C GLU A 281 6.68 -7.60 29.64
N LEU A 282 6.13 -7.68 28.43
CA LEU A 282 6.32 -6.69 27.38
C LEU A 282 5.83 -5.31 27.81
N LEU A 283 4.60 -5.23 28.33
CA LEU A 283 4.03 -3.98 28.82
C LEU A 283 4.80 -3.40 29.99
N GLY A 284 5.27 -4.24 30.91
CA GLY A 284 6.13 -3.83 32.03
C GLY A 284 7.46 -3.25 31.57
N ALA A 285 8.08 -3.85 30.56
CA ALA A 285 9.31 -3.31 29.95
C ALA A 285 9.04 -2.00 29.20
N ALA A 286 8.02 -1.99 28.35
CA ALA A 286 7.63 -0.81 27.56
C ALA A 286 7.34 0.41 28.45
N SER A 287 6.54 0.22 29.49
CA SER A 287 6.18 1.27 30.48
C SER A 287 7.41 1.76 31.24
N ARG A 288 8.25 0.84 31.76
CA ARG A 288 9.44 1.19 32.53
C ARG A 288 10.42 2.05 31.77
N PHE A 289 10.57 1.80 30.47
CA PHE A 289 11.52 2.53 29.62
C PHE A 289 10.86 3.65 28.80
N GLY A 290 9.54 3.83 28.90
CA GLY A 290 8.81 4.87 28.18
C GLY A 290 8.80 4.64 26.65
N VAL A 291 8.79 3.38 26.18
CA VAL A 291 8.79 3.05 24.76
C VAL A 291 7.36 2.70 24.33
N PRO A 292 6.75 3.40 23.37
CA PRO A 292 5.43 3.07 22.88
C PRO A 292 5.42 1.72 22.16
N VAL A 293 4.26 1.03 22.23
CA VAL A 293 4.01 -0.26 21.59
C VAL A 293 2.98 -0.08 20.50
N LEU A 294 3.30 -0.50 19.29
CA LEU A 294 2.37 -0.62 18.18
C LEU A 294 1.92 -2.07 18.06
N GLU A 295 0.71 -2.34 18.53
CA GLU A 295 0.06 -3.64 18.44
C GLU A 295 -0.72 -3.74 17.14
N ASP A 296 -0.30 -4.63 16.23
CA ASP A 296 -1.00 -4.91 14.97
C ASP A 296 -1.81 -6.20 15.11
N ASP A 297 -3.13 -6.10 15.11
CA ASP A 297 -4.04 -7.22 15.39
C ASP A 297 -5.13 -7.39 14.31
N PRO A 298 -4.75 -7.75 13.08
CA PRO A 298 -5.72 -8.00 12.01
C PRO A 298 -6.41 -9.36 12.12
N TYR A 299 -5.92 -10.26 12.97
CA TYR A 299 -6.38 -11.66 13.05
C TYR A 299 -7.09 -12.01 14.36
N GLY A 300 -7.15 -11.13 15.34
CA GLY A 300 -7.65 -11.42 16.68
C GLY A 300 -9.05 -12.05 16.75
N GLU A 301 -9.90 -11.70 15.79
CA GLU A 301 -11.24 -12.28 15.64
C GLU A 301 -11.26 -13.70 15.07
N LEU A 302 -10.15 -14.16 14.50
CA LEU A 302 -10.08 -15.43 13.76
C LEU A 302 -9.47 -16.56 14.58
N ARG A 303 -10.05 -16.78 15.76
CA ARG A 303 -9.71 -17.89 16.64
C ARG A 303 -10.55 -19.13 16.32
N TYR A 304 -9.91 -20.29 16.15
CA TYR A 304 -10.55 -21.55 15.82
C TYR A 304 -10.50 -22.57 16.96
N GLY A 305 -9.59 -22.37 17.92
CA GLY A 305 -9.38 -23.22 19.08
C GLY A 305 -8.68 -22.49 20.22
N GLY A 306 -8.48 -23.19 21.34
CA GLY A 306 -7.84 -22.62 22.52
C GLY A 306 -8.70 -21.54 23.22
N SER A 307 -8.11 -20.90 24.22
CA SER A 307 -8.76 -19.80 24.96
C SER A 307 -8.34 -18.43 24.42
N PRO A 308 -9.23 -17.45 24.39
CA PRO A 308 -8.86 -16.10 23.99
C PRO A 308 -7.84 -15.49 24.97
N VAL A 309 -6.88 -14.74 24.44
CA VAL A 309 -5.91 -13.96 25.21
C VAL A 309 -6.22 -12.48 24.97
N PRO A 310 -6.43 -11.67 26.02
CA PRO A 310 -6.74 -10.25 25.89
C PRO A 310 -5.62 -9.51 25.11
N PRO A 311 -5.96 -8.58 24.19
CA PRO A 311 -4.97 -7.77 23.48
C PRO A 311 -4.04 -7.00 24.46
N LEU A 312 -2.85 -6.61 24.01
CA LEU A 312 -1.96 -5.75 24.80
C LEU A 312 -2.66 -4.46 25.21
N LYS A 313 -3.42 -3.88 24.30
CA LYS A 313 -4.21 -2.65 24.57
C LYS A 313 -5.22 -2.82 25.71
N ALA A 314 -5.84 -4.00 25.83
CA ALA A 314 -6.76 -4.31 26.94
C ALA A 314 -6.05 -4.45 28.30
N LEU A 315 -4.76 -4.78 28.27
CA LEU A 315 -3.92 -4.98 29.46
C LEU A 315 -3.07 -3.76 29.80
N ASP A 316 -3.14 -2.68 29.01
CA ASP A 316 -2.27 -1.50 29.08
C ASP A 316 -2.74 -0.50 30.17
N PRO A 317 -2.10 -0.43 31.34
CA PRO A 317 -2.50 0.48 32.41
C PRO A 317 -1.95 1.90 32.22
N CYS A 318 -1.01 2.08 31.29
CA CYS A 318 -0.23 3.31 31.14
C CYS A 318 -0.56 4.11 29.87
N GLY A 319 -1.41 3.57 28.98
CA GLY A 319 -1.73 4.22 27.71
C GLY A 319 -0.57 4.21 26.71
N CYS A 320 0.36 3.25 26.83
CA CYS A 320 1.51 3.16 25.91
C CYS A 320 1.25 2.35 24.65
N VAL A 321 0.11 1.67 24.53
CA VAL A 321 -0.23 0.83 23.38
C VAL A 321 -1.08 1.60 22.38
N ILE A 322 -0.61 1.60 21.13
CA ILE A 322 -1.34 2.02 19.92
C ILE A 322 -1.84 0.74 19.27
N TYR A 323 -3.14 0.54 19.23
CA TYR A 323 -3.77 -0.67 18.70
C TYR A 323 -4.24 -0.46 17.27
N LEU A 324 -3.75 -1.27 16.34
CA LEU A 324 -4.16 -1.28 14.94
C LEU A 324 -4.97 -2.55 14.64
N SER A 325 -6.06 -2.41 13.89
CA SER A 325 -6.78 -3.55 13.35
C SER A 325 -7.45 -3.23 12.02
N SER A 326 -8.03 -4.25 11.38
CA SER A 326 -8.61 -4.11 10.05
C SER A 326 -9.75 -5.10 9.82
N PHE A 327 -10.79 -4.65 9.16
CA PHE A 327 -11.87 -5.53 8.67
C PHE A 327 -11.47 -6.33 7.42
N SER A 328 -10.32 -6.04 6.80
CA SER A 328 -9.86 -6.68 5.58
C SER A 328 -9.63 -8.19 5.71
N LYS A 329 -9.41 -8.70 6.92
CA LYS A 329 -9.16 -10.13 7.14
C LYS A 329 -10.40 -10.90 7.55
N VAL A 330 -11.38 -10.23 8.07
CA VAL A 330 -12.65 -10.84 8.53
C VAL A 330 -13.78 -10.67 7.51
N LEU A 331 -13.73 -9.61 6.69
CA LEU A 331 -14.71 -9.35 5.63
C LEU A 331 -14.06 -9.49 4.25
N PHE A 332 -13.49 -8.41 3.71
CA PHE A 332 -12.84 -8.41 2.38
C PHE A 332 -11.93 -7.19 2.20
N LEU A 333 -10.99 -7.34 1.28
CA LEU A 333 -9.96 -6.34 1.05
C LEU A 333 -10.48 -5.05 0.39
N GLY A 334 -11.53 -5.15 -0.44
CA GLY A 334 -11.98 -4.06 -1.30
C GLY A 334 -12.52 -2.84 -0.56
N PHE A 335 -13.05 -3.00 0.65
CA PHE A 335 -13.55 -1.86 1.45
C PHE A 335 -12.43 -0.93 1.91
N ARG A 336 -11.24 -1.48 2.11
CA ARG A 336 -10.13 -0.68 2.62
C ARG A 336 -10.46 0.06 3.91
N VAL A 337 -11.09 -0.63 4.87
CA VAL A 337 -11.44 -0.08 6.18
C VAL A 337 -10.66 -0.81 7.27
N GLY A 338 -9.88 -0.06 8.01
CA GLY A 338 -9.22 -0.44 9.24
C GLY A 338 -9.42 0.65 10.29
N PHE A 339 -8.83 0.49 11.44
CA PHE A 339 -8.90 1.49 12.50
C PHE A 339 -7.69 1.43 13.42
N VAL A 340 -7.45 2.53 14.10
CA VAL A 340 -6.53 2.65 15.23
C VAL A 340 -7.31 3.05 16.47
N ALA A 341 -6.96 2.44 17.60
CA ALA A 341 -7.38 2.88 18.94
C ALA A 341 -6.14 3.30 19.73
N ALA A 342 -6.07 4.58 20.11
CA ALA A 342 -4.88 5.16 20.71
C ALA A 342 -5.24 6.35 21.61
N PRO A 343 -4.32 6.79 22.49
CA PRO A 343 -4.51 8.00 23.30
C PRO A 343 -4.72 9.24 22.42
N ALA A 344 -5.50 10.20 22.92
CA ALA A 344 -5.89 11.41 22.20
C ALA A 344 -4.71 12.15 21.51
N PRO A 345 -3.53 12.34 22.11
CA PRO A 345 -2.42 13.00 21.43
C PRO A 345 -1.93 12.26 20.17
N VAL A 346 -2.05 10.92 20.14
CA VAL A 346 -1.70 10.10 18.97
C VAL A 346 -2.76 10.28 17.89
N ILE A 347 -4.04 10.21 18.26
CA ILE A 347 -5.17 10.44 17.33
C ILE A 347 -5.06 11.83 16.68
N GLU A 348 -4.81 12.88 17.46
CA GLU A 348 -4.61 14.23 16.93
C GLU A 348 -3.46 14.31 15.92
N ARG A 349 -2.35 13.66 16.19
CA ARG A 349 -1.20 13.65 15.30
C ARG A 349 -1.51 12.88 14.01
N PHE A 350 -2.16 11.73 14.14
CA PHE A 350 -2.59 10.93 12.99
C PHE A 350 -3.64 11.66 12.15
N SER A 351 -4.57 12.39 12.76
CA SER A 351 -5.56 13.22 12.04
C SER A 351 -4.88 14.27 11.16
N ARG A 352 -3.85 14.94 11.68
CA ARG A 352 -3.07 15.92 10.90
C ARG A 352 -2.38 15.27 9.71
N LEU A 353 -1.77 14.08 9.90
CA LEU A 353 -1.15 13.33 8.81
C LEU A 353 -2.18 12.88 7.78
N LYS A 354 -3.32 12.35 8.23
CA LYS A 354 -4.40 11.90 7.37
C LYS A 354 -4.98 13.04 6.53
N GLN A 355 -5.16 14.21 7.12
CA GLN A 355 -5.61 15.39 6.40
C GLN A 355 -4.69 15.78 5.24
N MET A 356 -3.39 15.50 5.37
CA MET A 356 -2.39 15.76 4.32
C MET A 356 -2.26 14.61 3.31
N THR A 357 -2.75 13.40 3.65
CA THR A 357 -2.55 12.19 2.84
C THR A 357 -3.76 11.88 1.95
N ASP A 358 -4.93 11.72 2.55
CA ASP A 358 -6.15 11.27 1.86
C ASP A 358 -7.44 11.97 2.33
N LEU A 359 -7.32 12.98 3.20
CA LEU A 359 -8.41 13.74 3.82
C LEU A 359 -9.31 12.86 4.69
N HIS A 360 -9.94 11.82 4.15
CA HIS A 360 -10.81 10.88 4.86
C HIS A 360 -10.90 9.55 4.11
N VAL A 361 -11.38 8.51 4.79
CA VAL A 361 -11.66 7.20 4.19
C VAL A 361 -12.95 7.25 3.38
N ASN A 362 -13.10 6.35 2.40
CA ASN A 362 -14.28 6.18 1.58
C ASN A 362 -15.57 6.13 2.42
N THR A 363 -16.40 7.17 2.33
CA THR A 363 -17.60 7.34 3.16
C THR A 363 -18.67 6.25 2.91
N PRO A 364 -18.99 5.85 1.66
CA PRO A 364 -19.89 4.74 1.38
C PRO A 364 -19.49 3.44 2.09
N ALA A 365 -18.22 3.08 2.06
CA ALA A 365 -17.73 1.87 2.73
C ALA A 365 -17.88 1.94 4.25
N GLN A 366 -17.65 3.11 4.85
CA GLN A 366 -17.83 3.33 6.29
C GLN A 366 -19.30 3.21 6.70
N ILE A 367 -20.23 3.79 5.93
CA ILE A 367 -21.67 3.71 6.22
C ILE A 367 -22.16 2.27 6.11
N LEU A 368 -21.83 1.56 5.04
CA LEU A 368 -22.23 0.16 4.86
C LEU A 368 -21.68 -0.75 5.96
N LEU A 369 -20.42 -0.53 6.35
CA LEU A 369 -19.81 -1.28 7.44
C LEU A 369 -20.50 -1.00 8.78
N ASP A 370 -20.80 0.25 9.10
CA ASP A 370 -21.57 0.61 10.31
C ASP A 370 -22.93 -0.10 10.33
N ARG A 371 -23.65 -0.07 9.20
CA ARG A 371 -24.94 -0.76 9.09
C ARG A 371 -24.81 -2.29 9.25
N PHE A 372 -23.73 -2.87 8.74
CA PHE A 372 -23.43 -4.29 8.91
C PHE A 372 -23.17 -4.65 10.38
N LEU A 373 -22.43 -3.83 11.11
CA LEU A 373 -22.14 -4.02 12.51
C LEU A 373 -23.40 -3.86 13.37
N ARG A 374 -24.09 -2.72 13.26
CA ARG A 374 -25.31 -2.40 14.03
C ARG A 374 -26.50 -3.30 13.68
N GLY A 375 -26.54 -3.83 12.46
CA GLY A 375 -27.55 -4.80 12.04
C GLY A 375 -27.37 -6.20 12.61
N GLY A 376 -26.33 -6.43 13.42
CA GLY A 376 -26.05 -7.74 14.04
C GLY A 376 -25.54 -8.79 13.05
N HIS A 377 -25.10 -8.40 11.87
CA HIS A 377 -24.63 -9.34 10.83
C HIS A 377 -23.17 -9.80 11.05
N TYR A 378 -22.42 -9.10 11.90
CA TYR A 378 -20.99 -9.36 12.10
C TYR A 378 -20.71 -10.69 12.80
N ALA A 379 -21.34 -10.97 13.92
CA ALA A 379 -21.10 -12.19 14.70
C ALA A 379 -21.46 -13.48 13.91
N PRO A 380 -22.64 -13.60 13.26
CA PRO A 380 -22.93 -14.77 12.42
C PRO A 380 -21.96 -14.94 11.25
N HIS A 381 -21.49 -13.82 10.69
CA HIS A 381 -20.46 -13.86 9.64
C HIS A 381 -19.15 -14.40 10.16
N LEU A 382 -18.65 -13.92 11.32
CA LEU A 382 -17.44 -14.41 11.96
C LEU A 382 -17.51 -15.92 12.24
N ASP A 383 -18.62 -16.43 12.75
CA ASP A 383 -18.79 -17.84 13.05
C ASP A 383 -18.68 -18.70 11.78
N ARG A 384 -19.28 -18.24 10.68
CA ARG A 384 -19.16 -18.87 9.37
C ARG A 384 -17.72 -18.88 8.87
N VAL A 385 -17.02 -17.74 8.96
CA VAL A 385 -15.63 -17.58 8.53
C VAL A 385 -14.69 -18.44 9.37
N ARG A 386 -14.85 -18.43 10.70
CA ARG A 386 -14.07 -19.25 11.65
C ARG A 386 -14.22 -20.74 11.34
N ALA A 387 -15.45 -21.20 11.12
CA ALA A 387 -15.71 -22.58 10.78
C ALA A 387 -15.08 -22.99 9.46
N ALA A 388 -15.17 -22.17 8.42
CA ALA A 388 -14.56 -22.42 7.12
C ALA A 388 -13.02 -22.45 7.19
N TYR A 389 -12.41 -21.47 7.85
CA TYR A 389 -10.95 -21.40 7.96
C TYR A 389 -10.37 -22.50 8.85
N ARG A 390 -11.08 -22.91 9.89
CA ARG A 390 -10.71 -24.08 10.67
C ARG A 390 -10.62 -25.33 9.79
N ARG A 391 -11.64 -25.62 8.98
CA ARG A 391 -11.62 -26.75 8.05
C ARG A 391 -10.47 -26.68 7.06
N LYS A 392 -10.25 -25.53 6.43
CA LYS A 392 -9.16 -25.32 5.47
C LYS A 392 -7.78 -25.51 6.13
N ARG A 393 -7.58 -24.97 7.34
CA ARG A 393 -6.36 -25.17 8.13
C ARG A 393 -6.10 -26.65 8.39
N ASP A 394 -7.10 -27.36 8.91
CA ASP A 394 -7.01 -28.76 9.29
C ASP A 394 -6.73 -29.63 8.04
N ARG A 395 -7.43 -29.33 6.94
CA ARG A 395 -7.21 -30.02 5.66
C ARG A 395 -5.82 -29.78 5.07
N LEU A 396 -5.30 -28.55 5.13
CA LEU A 396 -3.94 -28.28 4.68
C LEU A 396 -2.92 -29.01 5.55
N SER A 397 -3.07 -28.97 6.86
CA SER A 397 -2.20 -29.68 7.80
C SER A 397 -2.22 -31.21 7.56
N GLU A 398 -3.39 -31.80 7.37
CA GLU A 398 -3.54 -33.21 7.03
C GLU A 398 -2.86 -33.56 5.69
N ALA A 399 -3.12 -32.77 4.64
CA ALA A 399 -2.54 -32.98 3.31
C ALA A 399 -1.01 -32.92 3.32
N LEU A 400 -0.42 -31.97 4.06
CA LEU A 400 1.02 -31.84 4.23
C LEU A 400 1.61 -32.98 5.06
N SER A 401 0.88 -33.51 6.06
CA SER A 401 1.34 -34.57 6.95
C SER A 401 1.67 -35.88 6.20
N ARG A 402 0.99 -36.14 5.09
CA ARG A 402 1.25 -37.32 4.21
C ARG A 402 2.66 -37.30 3.61
N TYR A 403 3.30 -36.13 3.55
CA TYR A 403 4.65 -35.96 3.00
C TYR A 403 5.70 -35.65 4.06
N ARG A 404 5.30 -35.53 5.35
CA ARG A 404 6.16 -35.09 6.45
C ARG A 404 7.45 -35.84 6.58
N SER A 405 7.38 -37.20 6.60
CA SER A 405 8.55 -38.05 6.73
C SER A 405 9.48 -38.01 5.51
N ARG A 406 8.92 -37.75 4.32
CA ARG A 406 9.65 -37.73 3.06
C ARG A 406 10.38 -36.42 2.82
N ILE A 407 9.73 -35.29 3.14
CA ILE A 407 10.29 -33.94 2.96
C ILE A 407 11.07 -33.50 4.19
N GLY A 408 10.67 -33.93 5.39
CA GLY A 408 11.27 -33.50 6.65
C GLY A 408 10.79 -32.14 7.12
N TRP A 409 9.66 -31.63 6.59
CA TRP A 409 9.05 -30.41 7.08
C TRP A 409 8.26 -30.64 8.37
N ASP A 410 8.11 -29.54 9.14
CA ASP A 410 7.41 -29.58 10.42
C ASP A 410 6.74 -28.23 10.69
N TRP A 411 5.63 -28.23 11.44
CA TRP A 411 4.87 -27.05 11.83
C TRP A 411 4.07 -27.29 13.09
N ASP A 412 3.81 -26.23 13.81
CA ASP A 412 2.80 -26.17 14.87
C ASP A 412 1.45 -25.77 14.25
N LEU A 413 0.36 -26.41 14.69
CA LEU A 413 -0.98 -26.09 14.23
C LEU A 413 -1.48 -24.85 14.99
N PRO A 414 -1.70 -23.71 14.31
CA PRO A 414 -2.12 -22.49 15.00
C PRO A 414 -3.59 -22.58 15.43
N ASP A 415 -3.93 -21.98 16.57
CA ASP A 415 -5.30 -21.89 17.08
C ASP A 415 -6.18 -20.90 16.30
N GLY A 416 -5.63 -20.20 15.32
CA GLY A 416 -6.33 -19.18 14.55
C GLY A 416 -5.48 -18.58 13.45
N GLY A 417 -5.89 -17.40 12.96
CA GLY A 417 -5.16 -16.64 11.95
C GLY A 417 -5.26 -17.22 10.54
N TYR A 418 -4.22 -17.03 9.73
CA TYR A 418 -4.24 -17.29 8.30
C TYR A 418 -3.19 -18.29 7.83
N TYR A 419 -2.18 -18.60 8.66
CA TYR A 419 -0.93 -19.16 8.16
C TYR A 419 -0.48 -20.40 8.91
N LEU A 420 0.05 -21.36 8.15
CA LEU A 420 0.97 -22.37 8.65
C LEU A 420 2.40 -21.89 8.40
N TRP A 421 3.24 -22.00 9.41
CA TRP A 421 4.66 -21.69 9.35
C TRP A 421 5.46 -22.97 9.40
N CYS A 422 5.86 -23.47 8.20
CA CYS A 422 6.53 -24.75 8.09
C CYS A 422 8.04 -24.56 8.11
N SER A 423 8.71 -25.31 8.99
CA SER A 423 10.17 -25.45 9.00
C SER A 423 10.61 -26.56 8.05
N LEU A 424 11.74 -26.39 7.40
CA LEU A 424 12.40 -27.34 6.53
C LEU A 424 13.75 -27.75 7.13
N PRO A 425 14.32 -28.90 6.76
CA PRO A 425 15.63 -29.33 7.25
C PRO A 425 16.74 -28.29 7.03
N GLY A 426 17.76 -28.26 7.90
CA GLY A 426 18.77 -27.21 7.96
C GLY A 426 19.57 -26.92 6.68
N PHE A 427 19.63 -27.87 5.76
CA PHE A 427 20.33 -27.77 4.46
C PHE A 427 19.35 -27.87 3.28
N PHE A 428 18.18 -27.26 3.41
CA PHE A 428 17.19 -27.29 2.34
C PHE A 428 17.51 -26.24 1.25
N PRO A 429 17.53 -26.60 -0.05
CA PRO A 429 17.87 -25.69 -1.12
C PRO A 429 16.69 -24.76 -1.48
N MET A 430 16.45 -23.74 -0.66
CA MET A 430 15.27 -22.85 -0.74
C MET A 430 15.13 -22.19 -2.11
N ARG A 431 16.23 -21.74 -2.72
CA ARG A 431 16.21 -21.10 -4.05
C ARG A 431 15.72 -22.07 -5.13
N ALA A 432 16.27 -23.30 -5.14
CA ALA A 432 15.80 -24.34 -6.04
C ALA A 432 14.34 -24.71 -5.76
N PHE A 433 13.92 -24.73 -4.48
CA PHE A 433 12.55 -25.01 -4.11
C PHE A 433 11.56 -23.95 -4.63
N THR A 434 11.88 -22.67 -4.51
CA THR A 434 11.06 -21.59 -5.06
C THR A 434 10.92 -21.71 -6.58
N ALA A 435 12.02 -21.95 -7.31
CA ALA A 435 12.00 -22.17 -8.75
C ALA A 435 11.15 -23.40 -9.14
N LYS A 436 11.35 -24.53 -8.45
CA LYS A 436 10.57 -25.76 -8.70
C LYS A 436 9.10 -25.62 -8.34
N SER A 437 8.76 -24.78 -7.38
CA SER A 437 7.36 -24.50 -7.04
C SER A 437 6.66 -23.76 -8.18
N SER A 438 7.28 -22.77 -8.80
CA SER A 438 6.75 -22.10 -9.98
C SER A 438 6.55 -23.06 -11.15
N GLU A 439 7.52 -23.95 -11.44
CA GLU A 439 7.39 -24.99 -12.46
C GLU A 439 6.22 -25.96 -12.19
N ASN A 440 5.94 -26.25 -10.91
CA ASN A 440 4.82 -27.11 -10.50
C ASN A 440 3.51 -26.34 -10.26
N ARG A 441 3.46 -25.05 -10.62
CA ARG A 441 2.26 -24.18 -10.49
C ARG A 441 1.70 -24.15 -9.07
N VAL A 442 2.57 -24.00 -8.08
CA VAL A 442 2.21 -23.78 -6.68
C VAL A 442 3.09 -22.66 -6.13
N ALA A 443 2.52 -21.78 -5.30
CA ALA A 443 3.23 -20.66 -4.73
C ALA A 443 3.17 -20.65 -3.20
N PHE A 444 4.25 -20.17 -2.57
CA PHE A 444 4.36 -19.92 -1.14
C PHE A 444 5.26 -18.70 -0.89
N LEU A 445 5.31 -18.21 0.34
CA LEU A 445 6.29 -17.18 0.70
C LEU A 445 7.45 -17.78 1.50
N PRO A 446 8.71 -17.52 1.07
CA PRO A 446 9.90 -18.00 1.76
C PRO A 446 10.17 -17.21 3.05
N GLY A 447 10.78 -17.87 4.03
CA GLY A 447 11.06 -17.33 5.35
C GLY A 447 11.90 -16.04 5.38
N PRO A 448 12.94 -15.92 4.54
CA PRO A 448 13.74 -14.70 4.47
C PRO A 448 12.95 -13.41 4.27
N ALA A 449 11.81 -13.45 3.57
CA ALA A 449 10.93 -12.31 3.36
C ALA A 449 10.42 -11.67 4.66
N PHE A 450 10.39 -12.41 5.75
CA PHE A 450 9.88 -11.97 7.05
C PHE A 450 10.97 -11.60 8.05
N CYS A 451 12.25 -11.70 7.68
CA CYS A 451 13.35 -11.44 8.61
C CYS A 451 13.57 -9.96 8.88
N ALA A 452 13.51 -9.57 10.15
CA ALA A 452 13.77 -8.21 10.60
C ALA A 452 15.21 -7.74 10.31
N ASP A 453 16.17 -8.63 10.51
CA ASP A 453 17.61 -8.38 10.38
C ASP A 453 18.21 -8.74 9.01
N GLY A 454 17.36 -9.10 8.05
CA GLY A 454 17.80 -9.45 6.70
C GLY A 454 18.62 -10.74 6.57
N THR A 455 18.68 -11.58 7.64
CA THR A 455 19.44 -12.84 7.58
C THR A 455 18.79 -13.86 6.64
N PRO A 456 19.47 -14.28 5.56
CA PRO A 456 18.87 -15.14 4.52
C PRO A 456 18.64 -16.61 4.96
N ARG A 457 19.14 -17.01 6.12
CA ARG A 457 19.16 -18.41 6.56
C ARG A 457 17.94 -18.84 7.39
N GLN A 458 16.74 -18.64 6.88
CA GLN A 458 15.56 -19.27 7.46
C GLN A 458 14.98 -20.31 6.49
N ASN A 459 15.25 -21.59 6.74
CA ASN A 459 14.63 -22.70 6.00
C ASN A 459 13.19 -22.88 6.47
N ARG A 460 12.36 -21.87 6.23
CA ARG A 460 10.95 -21.85 6.58
C ARG A 460 10.12 -21.32 5.42
N ILE A 461 8.86 -21.72 5.37
CA ILE A 461 7.89 -21.23 4.39
C ILE A 461 6.58 -20.85 5.09
N ARG A 462 5.95 -19.81 4.63
CA ARG A 462 4.61 -19.44 5.05
C ARG A 462 3.58 -19.92 4.03
N LEU A 463 2.58 -20.65 4.50
CA LEU A 463 1.47 -21.16 3.72
C LEU A 463 0.15 -20.52 4.22
N ASN A 464 -0.52 -19.80 3.37
CA ASN A 464 -1.87 -19.29 3.62
C ASN A 464 -2.88 -20.42 3.33
N PHE A 465 -3.80 -20.67 4.26
CA PHE A 465 -4.85 -21.66 4.08
C PHE A 465 -6.24 -21.04 3.80
N THR A 466 -6.39 -19.72 3.88
CA THR A 466 -7.70 -19.09 3.80
C THR A 466 -8.18 -18.85 2.37
N HIS A 467 -7.29 -18.43 1.50
CA HIS A 467 -7.63 -17.97 0.14
C HIS A 467 -7.86 -19.12 -0.86
N VAL A 468 -7.09 -20.19 -0.72
CA VAL A 468 -7.18 -21.34 -1.63
C VAL A 468 -8.53 -22.04 -1.49
N PRO A 469 -9.24 -22.38 -2.60
CA PRO A 469 -10.44 -23.20 -2.54
C PRO A 469 -10.18 -24.52 -1.78
N GLU A 470 -11.13 -24.93 -0.96
CA GLU A 470 -10.96 -26.14 -0.14
C GLU A 470 -10.69 -27.39 -0.97
N THR A 471 -11.24 -27.45 -2.20
CA THR A 471 -11.02 -28.52 -3.19
C THR A 471 -9.59 -28.61 -3.70
N ASP A 472 -8.87 -27.50 -3.70
CA ASP A 472 -7.53 -27.42 -4.31
C ASP A 472 -6.39 -27.63 -3.30
N ILE A 473 -6.71 -27.65 -2.00
CA ILE A 473 -5.72 -27.75 -0.93
C ILE A 473 -4.87 -29.03 -1.05
N GLU A 474 -5.49 -30.18 -1.30
CA GLU A 474 -4.76 -31.46 -1.42
C GLU A 474 -3.84 -31.48 -2.64
N GLU A 475 -4.32 -30.99 -3.78
CA GLU A 475 -3.52 -30.87 -4.99
C GLU A 475 -2.38 -29.87 -4.80
N GLY A 476 -2.63 -28.73 -4.14
CA GLY A 476 -1.60 -27.76 -3.79
C GLY A 476 -0.50 -28.36 -2.90
N ALA A 477 -0.87 -29.09 -1.85
CA ALA A 477 0.09 -29.79 -0.97
C ALA A 477 0.89 -30.83 -1.74
N ARG A 478 0.27 -31.58 -2.66
CA ARG A 478 0.94 -32.56 -3.54
C ARG A 478 1.96 -31.90 -4.46
N ARG A 479 1.59 -30.77 -5.10
CA ARG A 479 2.50 -30.00 -5.97
C ARG A 479 3.68 -29.45 -5.18
N LEU A 480 3.41 -28.94 -3.97
CA LEU A 480 4.44 -28.40 -3.08
C LEU A 480 5.44 -29.50 -2.68
N ALA A 481 4.95 -30.69 -2.30
CA ALA A 481 5.79 -31.82 -1.97
C ALA A 481 6.66 -32.25 -3.15
N ARG A 482 6.09 -32.36 -4.35
CA ARG A 482 6.83 -32.70 -5.57
C ARG A 482 7.91 -31.65 -5.91
N ALA A 483 7.63 -30.38 -5.71
CA ALA A 483 8.61 -29.32 -5.91
C ALA A 483 9.76 -29.42 -4.90
N ALA A 484 9.46 -29.74 -3.64
CA ALA A 484 10.44 -29.92 -2.59
C ALA A 484 11.38 -31.14 -2.88
N GLU A 485 10.84 -32.23 -3.38
CA GLU A 485 11.64 -33.43 -3.79
C GLU A 485 12.60 -33.10 -4.93
N LYS A 486 12.07 -32.51 -6.00
CA LYS A 486 12.90 -32.10 -7.15
C LYS A 486 13.99 -31.07 -6.77
N ALA A 487 13.70 -30.18 -5.82
CA ALA A 487 14.69 -29.25 -5.33
C ALA A 487 15.85 -29.97 -4.61
N ARG A 488 15.56 -30.99 -3.83
CA ARG A 488 16.59 -31.82 -3.13
C ARG A 488 17.44 -32.64 -4.09
N GLU A 489 16.83 -33.20 -5.14
CA GLU A 489 17.54 -33.97 -6.18
C GLU A 489 18.58 -33.11 -6.89
N ASN A 490 18.22 -31.86 -7.21
CA ASN A 490 19.11 -30.92 -7.87
C ASN A 490 20.18 -30.32 -6.93
N GLY A 491 19.86 -30.18 -5.63
CA GLY A 491 20.78 -29.62 -4.61
C GLY A 491 21.88 -30.57 -4.18
N SER A 492 21.76 -31.87 -4.46
CA SER A 492 22.83 -32.87 -4.21
C SER A 492 24.00 -32.78 -5.20
N GLY A 493 23.85 -31.96 -6.27
CA GLY A 493 24.90 -31.71 -7.27
C GLY A 493 25.71 -30.41 -7.08
N GLU A 494 25.29 -29.52 -6.23
CA GLU A 494 25.91 -28.18 -6.02
C GLU A 494 26.46 -28.01 -4.59
N THR A 495 27.22 -28.95 -4.09
CA THR A 495 28.10 -28.72 -2.94
C THR A 495 29.47 -28.28 -3.43
N ALA A 496 29.60 -27.07 -3.92
CA ALA A 496 30.82 -26.25 -3.89
C ALA A 496 30.57 -24.95 -4.70
N PHE A 497 31.00 -23.86 -4.11
CA PHE A 497 31.20 -22.52 -4.68
C PHE A 497 30.04 -21.53 -4.65
N ALA A 498 30.24 -20.56 -3.86
CA ALA A 498 30.55 -19.15 -4.06
C ALA A 498 29.70 -18.23 -3.20
N ASP A 499 30.37 -17.51 -2.36
CA ASP A 499 30.01 -16.18 -1.85
C ASP A 499 29.71 -15.23 -3.01
N GLY A 500 28.64 -14.50 -2.92
CA GLY A 500 28.42 -13.35 -3.78
C GLY A 500 26.97 -13.16 -4.22
N GLN A 501 26.34 -12.13 -3.68
CA GLN A 501 25.14 -11.43 -4.14
C GLN A 501 24.06 -12.27 -4.80
N GLU A 502 22.98 -12.51 -4.09
CA GLU A 502 21.75 -13.13 -4.62
C GLU A 502 20.83 -12.06 -5.21
N PRO A 503 20.34 -12.24 -6.44
CA PRO A 503 19.12 -11.57 -6.87
C PRO A 503 17.92 -12.28 -6.25
N ILE A 504 17.06 -11.51 -5.64
CA ILE A 504 15.71 -11.92 -5.25
C ILE A 504 14.94 -12.10 -6.57
N VAL A 505 14.38 -13.29 -6.78
CA VAL A 505 13.54 -13.63 -7.95
C VAL A 505 12.09 -13.55 -7.54
#